data_249abb32c0f10281d3cfaed9b79b07fb
#
_entry.id   249abb32c0f10281d3cfaed9b79b07fb
#
_cell.length_a   1.000
_cell.length_b   1.000
_cell.length_c   1.000
_cell.angle_alpha   90.00
_cell.angle_beta   90.00
_cell.angle_gamma   90.00
#
_symmetry.space_group_name_H-M   'P 1'
#
loop_
_entity.id
_entity.type
_entity.pdbx_description
1 polymer ?
#
loop_
_entity_poly.entity_id
_entity_poly.type
_entity_poly.pdbx_seq_one_letter_code
_entity_poly.pdbx_strand_id
1 'polypeptide(L)'
;QTREYIEKLLNSLMDLGVKNVVLTGVSFEENQIGAACMGEDRIAQYYFNEKIPENYHGTGDVFASCFCGGLLNGFSLFDSMCIAVRFTCDCIKRTKESSPDTHYGVDFERGIPYLLKELKKI
;
A
#
# COMPACT_ATOMS: atom_id res chain seq x y z
N GLN A 1 -7.26 2.60 16.26
CA GLN A 1 -6.01 1.81 16.15
C GLN A 1 -4.87 2.52 16.86
N THR A 2 -4.00 1.76 17.50
CA THR A 2 -2.81 2.29 18.15
C THR A 2 -1.59 1.59 17.58
N ARG A 3 -0.43 2.25 17.73
CA ARG A 3 0.84 1.65 17.31
C ARG A 3 1.08 0.32 18.03
N GLU A 4 0.81 0.27 19.31
CA GLU A 4 0.97 -0.96 20.09
C GLU A 4 0.14 -2.11 19.54
N TYR A 5 -1.10 -1.83 19.19
CA TYR A 5 -1.99 -2.83 18.60
C TYR A 5 -1.46 -3.33 17.26
N ILE A 6 -1.03 -2.40 16.40
CA ILE A 6 -0.50 -2.75 15.08
C ILE A 6 0.79 -3.57 15.20
N GLU A 7 1.69 -3.18 16.08
CA GLU A 7 2.96 -3.92 16.28
C GLU A 7 2.70 -5.31 16.84
N LYS A 8 1.75 -5.43 17.75
CA LYS A 8 1.35 -6.74 18.29
C LYS A 8 0.78 -7.62 17.19
N LEU A 9 -0.06 -7.06 16.34
CA LEU A 9 -0.64 -7.79 15.22
C LEU A 9 0.43 -8.24 14.23
N LEU A 10 1.36 -7.35 13.88
CA LEU A 10 2.48 -7.69 12.99
C LEU A 10 3.30 -8.83 13.56
N ASN A 11 3.63 -8.76 14.85
CA ASN A 11 4.41 -9.83 15.50
C ASN A 11 3.65 -11.16 15.50
N SER A 12 2.34 -11.10 15.74
CA SER A 12 1.52 -12.32 15.71
C SER A 12 1.52 -12.96 14.32
N LEU A 13 1.46 -12.14 13.28
CA LEU A 13 1.52 -12.62 11.90
C LEU A 13 2.89 -13.20 11.57
N MET A 14 3.96 -12.56 12.04
CA MET A 14 5.32 -13.10 11.87
C MET A 14 5.49 -14.45 12.55
N ASP A 15 4.82 -14.64 13.69
CA ASP A 15 4.88 -15.90 14.43
C ASP A 15 4.28 -17.07 13.65
N LEU A 16 3.52 -16.81 12.60
CA LEU A 16 3.01 -17.85 11.71
C LEU A 16 4.09 -18.46 10.81
N GLY A 17 5.30 -17.89 10.84
CA GLY A 17 6.43 -18.42 10.09
C GLY A 17 6.73 -17.75 8.77
N VAL A 18 6.05 -16.63 8.48
CA VAL A 18 6.33 -15.85 7.27
C VAL A 18 7.57 -14.98 7.48
N LYS A 19 8.23 -14.62 6.38
CA LYS A 19 9.44 -13.79 6.44
C LYS A 19 9.15 -12.30 6.44
N ASN A 20 8.04 -11.91 5.84
CA ASN A 20 7.65 -10.50 5.69
C ASN A 20 6.15 -10.39 5.83
N VAL A 21 5.72 -9.31 6.47
CA VAL A 21 4.29 -8.99 6.62
C VAL A 21 4.07 -7.55 6.20
N VAL A 22 3.02 -7.30 5.45
CA VAL A 22 2.51 -5.95 5.18
C VAL A 22 1.06 -5.91 5.58
N LEU A 23 0.71 -4.93 6.38
CA LEU A 23 -0.64 -4.70 6.85
C LEU A 23 -1.14 -3.39 6.26
N THR A 24 -2.21 -3.46 5.47
CA THR A 24 -2.81 -2.29 4.84
C THR A 24 -3.91 -1.71 5.70
N GLY A 25 -4.37 -0.51 5.35
CA GLY A 25 -5.47 0.12 6.07
C GLY A 25 -5.11 0.60 7.46
N VAL A 26 -3.83 0.88 7.70
CA VAL A 26 -3.36 1.38 8.99
C VAL A 26 -3.61 2.88 9.06
N SER A 27 -4.22 3.33 10.15
CA SER A 27 -4.51 4.75 10.33
C SER A 27 -4.43 5.08 11.82
N PHE A 28 -3.63 6.09 12.15
CA PHE A 28 -3.54 6.61 13.52
C PHE A 28 -4.15 8.00 13.64
N GLU A 29 -4.39 8.66 12.52
CA GLU A 29 -4.98 9.99 12.44
C GLU A 29 -6.09 10.01 11.40
N GLU A 30 -7.08 10.88 11.59
CA GLU A 30 -8.27 10.92 10.71
C GLU A 30 -7.95 11.13 9.23
N ASN A 31 -6.94 11.93 8.94
CA ASN A 31 -6.65 12.37 7.57
C ASN A 31 -5.60 11.54 6.87
N GLN A 32 -5.11 10.48 7.52
CA GLN A 32 -4.05 9.67 6.97
C GLN A 32 -4.39 8.19 7.01
N ILE A 33 -3.98 7.49 5.98
CA ILE A 33 -4.09 6.04 5.90
C ILE A 33 -2.86 5.51 5.15
N GLY A 34 -2.43 4.33 5.50
CA GLY A 34 -1.27 3.75 4.86
C GLY A 34 -1.10 2.30 5.19
N ALA A 35 0.14 1.91 5.41
CA ALA A 35 0.49 0.53 5.66
C ALA A 35 1.64 0.44 6.66
N ALA A 36 1.75 -0.73 7.26
CA ALA A 36 2.85 -1.08 8.14
C ALA A 36 3.48 -2.36 7.64
N CYS A 37 4.79 -2.49 7.81
CA CYS A 37 5.47 -3.73 7.44
C CYS A 37 6.44 -4.15 8.54
N MET A 38 6.77 -5.44 8.53
CA MET A 38 7.73 -6.03 9.45
C MET A 38 8.41 -7.20 8.76
N GLY A 39 9.74 -7.20 8.82
CA GLY A 39 10.55 -8.30 8.32
C GLY A 39 11.10 -9.14 9.47
N GLU A 40 12.12 -9.92 9.17
CA GLU A 40 12.72 -10.83 10.13
C GLU A 40 13.37 -10.11 11.32
N ASP A 41 13.72 -8.83 11.14
CA ASP A 41 14.29 -8.01 12.23
C ASP A 41 13.27 -7.60 13.29
N ARG A 42 11.99 -7.85 13.04
CA ARG A 42 10.89 -7.53 13.95
C ARG A 42 10.75 -6.05 14.25
N ILE A 43 11.24 -5.19 13.35
CA ILE A 43 11.10 -3.74 13.46
C ILE A 43 9.94 -3.30 12.56
N ALA A 44 8.93 -2.66 13.14
CA ALA A 44 7.81 -2.15 12.39
C ALA A 44 8.19 -0.86 11.67
N GLN A 45 7.82 -0.75 10.41
CA GLN A 45 8.00 0.47 9.62
C GLN A 45 6.65 0.86 9.04
N TYR A 46 6.42 2.17 8.90
CA TYR A 46 5.12 2.71 8.50
C TYR A 46 5.29 3.69 7.36
N TYR A 47 4.25 3.78 6.52
CA TYR A 47 4.17 4.82 5.51
C TYR A 47 2.71 5.21 5.33
N PHE A 48 2.44 6.51 5.39
CA PHE A 48 1.09 7.06 5.31
C PHE A 48 0.96 8.00 4.14
N ASN A 49 -0.25 8.09 3.63
CA ASN A 49 -0.62 9.06 2.63
C ASN A 49 -1.95 9.67 3.05
N GLU A 50 -2.39 10.70 2.33
CA GLU A 50 -3.66 11.34 2.64
C GLU A 50 -4.81 10.36 2.44
N LYS A 51 -5.78 10.39 3.36
CA LYS A 51 -6.96 9.54 3.25
C LYS A 51 -7.96 10.14 2.29
N ILE A 52 -8.35 9.37 1.28
CA ILE A 52 -9.36 9.76 0.31
C ILE A 52 -10.63 9.00 0.71
N PRO A 53 -11.75 9.72 0.96
CA PRO A 53 -12.93 9.10 1.57
C PRO A 53 -13.79 8.25 0.64
N GLU A 54 -13.28 7.87 -0.51
CA GLU A 54 -13.99 6.99 -1.44
C GLU A 54 -13.46 5.58 -1.38
N ASN A 55 -14.36 4.62 -1.56
CA ASN A 55 -14.04 3.21 -1.67
C ASN A 55 -14.29 2.74 -3.10
N TYR A 56 -13.28 2.14 -3.70
CA TYR A 56 -13.37 1.55 -5.03
C TYR A 56 -12.97 0.08 -4.96
N HIS A 57 -13.59 -0.74 -5.78
CA HIS A 57 -13.23 -2.14 -5.88
C HIS A 57 -11.85 -2.29 -6.50
N GLY A 58 -11.11 -3.26 -6.04
CA GLY A 58 -9.82 -3.61 -6.62
C GLY A 58 -8.62 -2.87 -6.03
N THR A 59 -8.80 -1.99 -5.05
CA THR A 59 -7.68 -1.27 -4.45
C THR A 59 -6.69 -2.21 -3.75
N GLY A 60 -7.20 -3.23 -3.07
CA GLY A 60 -6.35 -4.24 -2.43
C GLY A 60 -5.54 -5.04 -3.45
N ASP A 61 -6.17 -5.40 -4.55
CA ASP A 61 -5.48 -6.14 -5.62
C ASP A 61 -4.41 -5.29 -6.30
N VAL A 62 -4.71 -4.01 -6.53
CA VAL A 62 -3.74 -3.06 -7.10
C VAL A 62 -2.55 -2.90 -6.15
N PHE A 63 -2.82 -2.72 -4.86
CA PHE A 63 -1.76 -2.62 -3.86
C PHE A 63 -0.89 -3.87 -3.86
N ALA A 64 -1.50 -5.04 -3.75
CA ALA A 64 -0.77 -6.30 -3.67
C ALA A 64 0.08 -6.55 -4.90
N SER A 65 -0.47 -6.30 -6.08
CA SER A 65 0.25 -6.49 -7.34
C SER A 65 1.45 -5.55 -7.44
N CYS A 66 1.26 -4.29 -7.08
CA CYS A 66 2.31 -3.29 -7.09
C CYS A 66 3.41 -3.63 -6.08
N PHE A 67 3.02 -4.03 -4.89
CA PHE A 67 3.95 -4.45 -3.83
C PHE A 67 4.80 -5.64 -4.29
N CYS A 68 4.18 -6.67 -4.85
CA CYS A 68 4.90 -7.82 -5.38
C CYS A 68 5.86 -7.42 -6.50
N GLY A 69 5.41 -6.51 -7.38
CA GLY A 69 6.26 -6.00 -8.44
C GLY A 69 7.52 -5.33 -7.91
N GLY A 70 7.38 -4.57 -6.82
CA GLY A 70 8.52 -3.95 -6.16
C GLY A 70 9.53 -4.96 -5.64
N LEU A 71 9.04 -5.96 -4.92
CA LEU A 71 9.90 -7.03 -4.39
C LEU A 71 10.60 -7.79 -5.52
N LEU A 72 9.87 -8.15 -6.57
CA LEU A 72 10.44 -8.89 -7.71
C LEU A 72 11.47 -8.08 -8.48
N ASN A 73 11.43 -6.75 -8.38
CA ASN A 73 12.39 -5.88 -9.03
C ASN A 73 13.53 -5.45 -8.09
N GLY A 74 13.67 -6.13 -6.95
CA GLY A 74 14.80 -5.95 -6.06
C GLY A 74 14.67 -4.83 -5.05
N PHE A 75 13.51 -4.19 -4.94
CA PHE A 75 13.29 -3.17 -3.93
C PHE A 75 13.13 -3.81 -2.55
N SER A 76 13.51 -3.07 -1.52
CA SER A 76 13.35 -3.54 -0.15
C SER A 76 11.87 -3.70 0.20
N LEU A 77 11.60 -4.40 1.30
CA LEU A 77 10.25 -4.54 1.83
C LEU A 77 9.61 -3.18 2.04
N PHE A 78 10.32 -2.26 2.72
CA PHE A 78 9.79 -0.93 3.01
C PHE A 78 9.55 -0.12 1.72
N ASP A 79 10.53 -0.10 0.82
CA ASP A 79 10.40 0.67 -0.43
C ASP A 79 9.27 0.12 -1.31
N SER A 80 9.13 -1.20 -1.37
CA SER A 80 8.03 -1.82 -2.11
C SER A 80 6.67 -1.42 -1.54
N MET A 81 6.57 -1.38 -0.22
CA MET A 81 5.36 -0.92 0.46
C MET A 81 5.07 0.55 0.15
N CYS A 82 6.07 1.41 0.22
CA CYS A 82 5.90 2.84 -0.06
C CYS A 82 5.41 3.09 -1.49
N ILE A 83 6.02 2.39 -2.46
CA ILE A 83 5.61 2.48 -3.86
C ILE A 83 4.15 2.04 -4.01
N ALA A 84 3.77 0.94 -3.38
CA ALA A 84 2.41 0.42 -3.46
C ALA A 84 1.40 1.37 -2.84
N VAL A 85 1.71 1.98 -1.69
CA VAL A 85 0.83 2.97 -1.06
C VAL A 85 0.64 4.18 -1.97
N ARG A 86 1.74 4.74 -2.50
CA ARG A 86 1.66 5.91 -3.39
C ARG A 86 0.88 5.60 -4.65
N PHE A 87 1.17 4.48 -5.29
CA PHE A 87 0.49 4.11 -6.54
C PHE A 87 -1.01 3.92 -6.33
N THR A 88 -1.39 3.20 -5.28
CA THR A 88 -2.80 2.96 -4.98
C THR A 88 -3.53 4.27 -4.67
N CYS A 89 -2.91 5.14 -3.89
CA CYS A 89 -3.48 6.45 -3.56
C CYS A 89 -3.68 7.30 -4.81
N ASP A 90 -2.70 7.33 -5.70
CA ASP A 90 -2.78 8.09 -6.95
C ASP A 90 -3.87 7.53 -7.87
N CYS A 91 -4.04 6.22 -7.91
CA CYS A 91 -5.10 5.58 -8.68
C CYS A 91 -6.48 5.98 -8.16
N ILE A 92 -6.64 6.02 -6.83
CA ILE A 92 -7.90 6.45 -6.22
C ILE A 92 -8.20 7.91 -6.56
N LYS A 93 -7.20 8.79 -6.44
CA LYS A 93 -7.36 10.21 -6.80
C LYS A 93 -7.78 10.39 -8.25
N ARG A 94 -7.13 9.65 -9.14
CA ARG A 94 -7.42 9.72 -10.58
C ARG A 94 -8.83 9.24 -10.89
N THR A 95 -9.26 8.16 -10.25
CA THR A 95 -10.61 7.63 -10.42
C THR A 95 -11.65 8.63 -9.97
N LYS A 96 -11.43 9.24 -8.82
CA LYS A 96 -12.33 10.26 -8.26
C LYS A 96 -12.48 11.46 -9.21
N GLU A 97 -11.37 11.91 -9.79
CA GLU A 97 -11.36 13.08 -10.68
C GLU A 97 -12.02 12.80 -12.01
N SER A 98 -11.79 11.62 -12.60
CA SER A 98 -12.23 11.31 -13.96
C SER A 98 -13.61 10.67 -14.03
N SER A 99 -14.05 10.00 -12.98
CA SER A 99 -15.31 9.26 -12.99
C SER A 99 -15.92 9.24 -11.59
N PRO A 100 -16.36 10.40 -11.07
CA PRO A 100 -16.81 10.48 -9.68
C PRO A 100 -18.03 9.62 -9.36
N ASP A 101 -18.80 9.25 -10.37
CA ASP A 101 -20.03 8.48 -10.20
C ASP A 101 -19.86 6.99 -10.40
N THR A 102 -18.65 6.50 -10.72
CA THR A 102 -18.42 5.08 -10.94
C THR A 102 -17.86 4.42 -9.71
N HIS A 103 -18.39 3.24 -9.40
CA HIS A 103 -17.95 2.42 -8.28
C HIS A 103 -17.39 1.07 -8.74
N TYR A 104 -17.14 0.94 -10.04
CA TYR A 104 -16.75 -0.35 -10.62
C TYR A 104 -15.32 -0.77 -10.31
N GLY A 105 -14.40 0.16 -10.36
CA GLY A 105 -13.01 -0.18 -10.09
C GLY A 105 -12.14 1.05 -10.10
N VAL A 106 -10.95 0.91 -9.55
CA VAL A 106 -9.98 1.98 -9.54
C VAL A 106 -9.25 2.05 -10.88
N ASP A 107 -9.05 3.29 -11.37
CA ASP A 107 -8.34 3.55 -12.63
C ASP A 107 -6.84 3.44 -12.37
N PHE A 108 -6.28 2.29 -12.64
CA PHE A 108 -4.84 2.05 -12.44
C PHE A 108 -4.03 2.19 -13.73
N GLU A 109 -4.65 2.01 -14.89
CA GLU A 109 -3.92 1.93 -16.17
C GLU A 109 -3.17 3.22 -16.48
N ARG A 110 -3.79 4.36 -16.24
CA ARG A 110 -3.14 5.66 -16.49
C ARG A 110 -2.00 5.96 -15.55
N GLY A 111 -1.90 5.22 -14.45
CA GLY A 111 -0.80 5.36 -13.49
C GLY A 111 0.41 4.52 -13.81
N ILE A 112 0.28 3.53 -14.70
CA ILE A 112 1.36 2.60 -15.00
C ILE A 112 2.65 3.28 -15.45
N PRO A 113 2.64 4.31 -16.32
CA PRO A 113 3.89 4.97 -16.69
C PRO A 113 4.66 5.55 -15.49
N TYR A 114 3.96 6.08 -14.51
CA TYR A 114 4.59 6.62 -13.30
C TYR A 114 5.18 5.50 -12.45
N LEU A 115 4.46 4.39 -12.34
CA LEU A 115 4.95 3.22 -11.62
C LEU A 115 6.23 2.68 -12.28
N LEU A 116 6.25 2.59 -13.59
CA LEU A 116 7.42 2.11 -14.32
C LEU A 116 8.64 3.00 -14.07
N LYS A 117 8.44 4.30 -13.98
CA LYS A 117 9.53 5.23 -13.62
C LYS A 117 10.04 4.97 -12.21
N GLU A 118 9.14 4.79 -11.25
CA GLU A 118 9.53 4.49 -9.87
C GLU A 118 10.31 3.18 -9.78
N LEU A 119 9.91 2.19 -10.58
CA LEU A 119 10.59 0.89 -10.65
C LEU A 119 11.82 0.93 -11.56
N LYS A 120 12.11 2.06 -12.18
CA LYS A 120 13.26 2.26 -13.09
C LYS A 120 13.24 1.32 -14.29
N LYS A 121 12.06 1.12 -14.86
CA LYS A 121 11.88 0.25 -16.04
C LYS A 121 11.78 1.02 -17.35
N ILE A 122 11.68 2.34 -17.27
CA ILE A 122 11.72 3.22 -18.43
C ILE A 122 12.55 4.46 -18.14
#